data_bc01e988f542665bd28eb77643df6055
#
_entry.id   bc01e988f542665bd28eb77643df6055
#
_cell.length_a   1.000
_cell.length_b   1.000
_cell.length_c   1.000
_cell.angle_alpha   90.00
_cell.angle_beta   90.00
_cell.angle_gamma   90.00
#
_symmetry.space_group_name_H-M   'P 1'
#
loop_
_entity.id
_entity.type
_entity.pdbx_description
1 polymer ?
#
loop_
_entity_poly.entity_id
_entity_poly.type
_entity_poly.pdbx_seq_one_letter_code
_entity_poly.pdbx_strand_id
1 'polypeptide(L)'
;MVDDRDVSDSQTTSDLSARTALVLSGGGARGAYQAGVLQGLVEIGCLAAGRSDIGLLVGSSAGAINVGLLGAMADRCAEGVERLVALWSGLTADQVFHTDVFSLGSIGLRWVRDLTFGGLVGRVTGKALLDTTPLRTLIGRQFHGGRIAANVASGALRAVAVAATDLYSGSGVLFVEGAPDLPQWTRAHWSIERTELAVGHLMASSAIPIFFPSVRVGNRHFGDGCIRNTAPLAPAIQLGADRIIAIGVRGAPAPSVLDARRRPTPTIAQVAGVLLDAVLLDAMEADIEHSARVNASVLRCGGRSGHPDDFREIDVLWLRPSTSIGALAGDLVDHIPMVVRYLLRGLGDDEATRELASYLLFDTTFCGKLVELGRADVYAGRTEIERFFLRTARPAS
;
A
#
# COMPACT_ATOMS: atom_id res chain seq x y z
N MET A 1 -36.72 33.33 -2.50
CA MET A 1 -35.64 33.40 -3.49
C MET A 1 -34.42 32.79 -2.83
N VAL A 2 -34.36 31.46 -2.90
CA VAL A 2 -33.23 30.68 -2.31
C VAL A 2 -32.08 30.84 -3.28
N ASP A 3 -30.92 31.19 -2.76
CA ASP A 3 -29.74 31.59 -3.53
C ASP A 3 -29.20 30.38 -4.33
N ASP A 4 -29.30 30.45 -5.69
CA ASP A 4 -28.84 29.42 -6.62
C ASP A 4 -27.30 29.15 -6.57
N ARG A 5 -26.54 29.93 -5.79
CA ARG A 5 -25.10 29.77 -5.66
C ARG A 5 -24.71 28.66 -4.70
N ASP A 6 -25.47 28.42 -3.63
CA ASP A 6 -25.17 27.37 -2.65
C ASP A 6 -25.38 25.95 -3.20
N VAL A 7 -26.27 25.77 -4.18
CA VAL A 7 -26.55 24.47 -4.80
C VAL A 7 -25.47 24.11 -5.83
N SER A 8 -24.93 25.09 -6.56
CA SER A 8 -23.87 24.85 -7.55
C SER A 8 -22.52 24.52 -6.90
N ASP A 9 -22.18 25.17 -5.78
CA ASP A 9 -20.95 24.92 -5.04
C ASP A 9 -20.94 23.55 -4.35
N SER A 10 -22.10 23.10 -3.84
CA SER A 10 -22.21 21.78 -3.20
C SER A 10 -22.16 20.62 -4.20
N GLN A 11 -22.71 20.79 -5.40
CA GLN A 11 -22.61 19.79 -6.47
C GLN A 11 -21.20 19.71 -7.04
N THR A 12 -20.51 20.85 -7.22
CA THR A 12 -19.14 20.89 -7.73
C THR A 12 -18.14 20.26 -6.75
N THR A 13 -18.29 20.50 -5.45
CA THR A 13 -17.45 19.87 -4.41
C THR A 13 -17.71 18.37 -4.28
N SER A 14 -18.96 17.91 -4.40
CA SER A 14 -19.28 16.47 -4.36
C SER A 14 -18.73 15.70 -5.56
N ASP A 15 -18.70 16.30 -6.74
CA ASP A 15 -18.16 15.68 -7.97
C ASP A 15 -16.60 15.63 -7.91
N LEU A 16 -15.98 16.65 -7.33
CA LEU A 16 -14.53 16.70 -7.15
C LEU A 16 -14.02 15.64 -6.17
N SER A 17 -14.70 15.45 -5.04
CA SER A 17 -14.33 14.43 -4.07
C SER A 17 -14.49 13.01 -4.65
N ALA A 18 -15.53 12.79 -5.46
CA ALA A 18 -15.79 11.52 -6.12
C ALA A 18 -14.65 11.09 -7.08
N ARG A 19 -13.88 12.04 -7.61
CA ARG A 19 -12.79 11.82 -8.59
C ARG A 19 -11.38 11.90 -7.99
N THR A 20 -11.28 12.16 -6.69
CA THR A 20 -9.99 12.13 -5.98
C THR A 20 -9.74 10.74 -5.41
N ALA A 21 -8.58 10.18 -5.70
CA ALA A 21 -8.15 8.88 -5.18
C ALA A 21 -7.00 9.03 -4.20
N LEU A 22 -6.99 8.19 -3.17
CA LEU A 22 -5.84 7.92 -2.32
C LEU A 22 -5.24 6.56 -2.75
N VAL A 23 -3.98 6.55 -3.12
CA VAL A 23 -3.26 5.34 -3.51
C VAL A 23 -2.13 5.08 -2.52
N LEU A 24 -2.21 3.95 -1.82
CA LEU A 24 -1.26 3.55 -0.80
C LEU A 24 -0.45 2.34 -1.26
N SER A 25 0.88 2.51 -1.32
CA SER A 25 1.79 1.42 -1.67
C SER A 25 1.89 0.36 -0.58
N GLY A 26 2.42 -0.81 -0.90
CA GLY A 26 2.85 -1.79 0.07
C GLY A 26 4.13 -1.36 0.80
N GLY A 27 4.51 -2.17 1.80
CA GLY A 27 5.75 -1.91 2.54
C GLY A 27 5.86 -2.54 3.91
N GLY A 28 4.99 -3.46 4.29
CA GLY A 28 5.02 -4.09 5.62
C GLY A 28 4.94 -3.04 6.75
N ALA A 29 5.86 -3.08 7.71
CA ALA A 29 5.91 -2.14 8.83
C ALA A 29 6.04 -0.67 8.42
N ARG A 30 6.57 -0.39 7.21
CA ARG A 30 6.65 0.96 6.65
C ARG A 30 5.28 1.60 6.40
N GLY A 31 4.18 0.81 6.42
CA GLY A 31 2.82 1.33 6.36
C GLY A 31 2.48 2.34 7.46
N ALA A 32 3.23 2.34 8.56
CA ALA A 32 3.14 3.35 9.63
C ALA A 32 3.42 4.78 9.12
N TYR A 33 4.33 4.95 8.16
CA TYR A 33 4.60 6.25 7.53
C TYR A 33 3.35 6.84 6.87
N GLN A 34 2.57 5.99 6.19
CA GLN A 34 1.32 6.42 5.54
C GLN A 34 0.31 6.95 6.56
N ALA A 35 0.22 6.32 7.74
CA ALA A 35 -0.64 6.80 8.82
C ALA A 35 -0.21 8.18 9.31
N GLY A 36 1.11 8.43 9.44
CA GLY A 36 1.66 9.72 9.79
C GLY A 36 1.39 10.81 8.75
N VAL A 37 1.51 10.48 7.47
CA VAL A 37 1.14 11.40 6.38
C VAL A 37 -0.33 11.77 6.45
N LEU A 38 -1.22 10.79 6.63
CA LEU A 38 -2.65 11.03 6.75
C LEU A 38 -2.98 11.89 7.97
N GLN A 39 -2.31 11.66 9.11
CA GLN A 39 -2.43 12.51 10.29
C GLN A 39 -2.03 13.96 10.00
N GLY A 40 -0.89 14.16 9.36
CA GLY A 40 -0.44 15.50 8.97
C GLY A 40 -1.44 16.21 8.04
N LEU A 41 -2.02 15.48 7.06
CA LEU A 41 -3.02 16.03 6.15
C LEU A 41 -4.31 16.48 6.88
N VAL A 42 -4.75 15.73 7.91
CA VAL A 42 -5.88 16.15 8.77
C VAL A 42 -5.50 17.37 9.59
N GLU A 43 -4.32 17.40 10.20
CA GLU A 43 -3.85 18.49 11.05
C GLU A 43 -3.70 19.81 10.30
N ILE A 44 -3.26 19.80 9.04
CA ILE A 44 -3.18 21.02 8.21
C ILE A 44 -4.51 21.38 7.53
N GLY A 45 -5.58 20.59 7.78
CA GLY A 45 -6.92 20.86 7.26
C GLY A 45 -7.12 20.49 5.78
N CYS A 46 -6.22 19.72 5.18
CA CYS A 46 -6.33 19.22 3.80
C CYS A 46 -7.25 17.99 3.66
N LEU A 47 -7.47 17.27 4.76
CA LEU A 47 -8.51 16.26 4.84
C LEU A 47 -9.59 16.71 5.81
N ALA A 48 -10.85 16.54 5.43
CA ALA A 48 -11.98 16.94 6.26
C ALA A 48 -12.03 16.14 7.56
N ALA A 49 -12.37 16.82 8.67
CA ALA A 49 -12.52 16.15 9.96
C ALA A 49 -13.71 15.17 10.00
N GLY A 50 -14.73 15.43 9.20
CA GLY A 50 -15.93 14.60 9.07
C GLY A 50 -15.82 13.62 7.91
N ARG A 51 -16.74 13.78 6.93
CA ARG A 51 -16.77 12.95 5.71
C ARG A 51 -15.47 13.09 4.91
N SER A 52 -15.01 12.00 4.34
CA SER A 52 -13.82 12.00 3.48
C SER A 52 -14.03 12.82 2.21
N ASP A 53 -13.04 13.64 1.84
CA ASP A 53 -12.96 14.32 0.55
C ASP A 53 -12.36 13.43 -0.56
N ILE A 54 -12.04 12.18 -0.22
CA ILE A 54 -11.45 11.19 -1.10
C ILE A 54 -12.51 10.15 -1.44
N GLY A 55 -12.90 10.10 -2.72
CA GLY A 55 -13.93 9.17 -3.19
C GLY A 55 -13.40 7.76 -3.45
N LEU A 56 -12.14 7.60 -3.79
CA LEU A 56 -11.55 6.32 -4.19
C LEU A 56 -10.35 5.98 -3.30
N LEU A 57 -10.34 4.79 -2.73
CA LEU A 57 -9.24 4.28 -1.91
C LEU A 57 -8.64 3.04 -2.59
N VAL A 58 -7.36 3.07 -2.89
CA VAL A 58 -6.66 1.96 -3.56
C VAL A 58 -5.42 1.59 -2.76
N GLY A 59 -5.25 0.32 -2.45
CA GLY A 59 -4.10 -0.13 -1.65
C GLY A 59 -3.59 -1.51 -2.01
N SER A 60 -2.29 -1.72 -1.71
CA SER A 60 -1.62 -3.01 -1.80
C SER A 60 -0.87 -3.29 -0.51
N SER A 61 -0.84 -4.55 -0.05
CA SER A 61 -0.10 -4.97 1.15
C SER A 61 -0.49 -4.14 2.40
N ALA A 62 0.45 -3.52 3.09
CA ALA A 62 0.17 -2.61 4.21
C ALA A 62 -0.80 -1.48 3.80
N GLY A 63 -0.66 -0.95 2.58
CA GLY A 63 -1.60 0.03 2.03
C GLY A 63 -3.02 -0.51 1.91
N ALA A 64 -3.21 -1.80 1.63
CA ALA A 64 -4.53 -2.42 1.58
C ALA A 64 -5.19 -2.48 2.97
N ILE A 65 -4.41 -2.74 4.02
CA ILE A 65 -4.91 -2.66 5.40
C ILE A 65 -5.35 -1.23 5.71
N ASN A 66 -4.50 -0.25 5.37
CA ASN A 66 -4.77 1.17 5.62
C ASN A 66 -6.05 1.64 4.90
N VAL A 67 -6.19 1.37 3.59
CA VAL A 67 -7.38 1.78 2.84
C VAL A 67 -8.64 1.03 3.28
N GLY A 68 -8.52 -0.23 3.69
CA GLY A 68 -9.65 -0.99 4.22
C GLY A 68 -10.21 -0.38 5.50
N LEU A 69 -9.31 -0.05 6.46
CA LEU A 69 -9.69 0.59 7.72
C LEU A 69 -10.26 2.00 7.50
N LEU A 70 -9.62 2.81 6.65
CA LEU A 70 -10.11 4.14 6.28
C LEU A 70 -11.46 4.09 5.56
N GLY A 71 -11.64 3.15 4.63
CA GLY A 71 -12.89 2.98 3.90
C GLY A 71 -14.07 2.63 4.81
N ALA A 72 -13.82 1.83 5.85
CA ALA A 72 -14.82 1.54 6.88
C ALA A 72 -15.16 2.77 7.77
N MET A 73 -14.32 3.81 7.75
CA MET A 73 -14.44 5.04 8.56
C MET A 73 -14.56 6.30 7.70
N ALA A 74 -14.90 6.18 6.41
CA ALA A 74 -14.93 7.30 5.47
C ALA A 74 -15.97 8.39 5.86
N ASP A 75 -17.01 8.02 6.58
CA ASP A 75 -17.99 8.95 7.19
C ASP A 75 -17.42 9.76 8.36
N ARG A 76 -16.27 9.34 8.92
CA ARG A 76 -15.58 9.95 10.07
C ARG A 76 -14.07 9.90 9.83
N CYS A 77 -13.61 10.62 8.81
CA CYS A 77 -12.25 10.50 8.27
C CYS A 77 -11.17 10.76 9.35
N ALA A 78 -11.27 11.84 10.12
CA ALA A 78 -10.27 12.16 11.16
C ALA A 78 -10.21 11.07 12.25
N GLU A 79 -11.34 10.56 12.74
CA GLU A 79 -11.37 9.45 13.70
C GLU A 79 -10.75 8.18 13.09
N GLY A 80 -11.00 7.91 11.79
CA GLY A 80 -10.38 6.81 11.06
C GLY A 80 -8.85 6.92 11.02
N VAL A 81 -8.34 8.12 10.77
CA VAL A 81 -6.89 8.40 10.77
C VAL A 81 -6.30 8.27 12.18
N GLU A 82 -6.95 8.79 13.22
CA GLU A 82 -6.50 8.63 14.61
C GLU A 82 -6.40 7.15 15.01
N ARG A 83 -7.40 6.34 14.66
CA ARG A 83 -7.37 4.90 14.92
C ARG A 83 -6.24 4.20 14.16
N LEU A 84 -6.00 4.62 12.91
CA LEU A 84 -4.91 4.09 12.11
C LEU A 84 -3.54 4.42 12.72
N VAL A 85 -3.34 5.66 13.17
CA VAL A 85 -2.12 6.08 13.90
C VAL A 85 -1.94 5.28 15.18
N ALA A 86 -3.00 5.13 15.98
CA ALA A 86 -2.95 4.34 17.21
C ALA A 86 -2.62 2.86 16.95
N LEU A 87 -3.18 2.28 15.87
CA LEU A 87 -2.88 0.91 15.46
C LEU A 87 -1.39 0.75 15.15
N TRP A 88 -0.84 1.59 14.28
CA TRP A 88 0.56 1.49 13.87
C TRP A 88 1.54 1.81 15.00
N SER A 89 1.28 2.86 15.79
CA SER A 89 2.15 3.25 16.90
C SER A 89 2.16 2.23 18.04
N GLY A 90 1.09 1.45 18.18
CA GLY A 90 0.99 0.36 19.17
C GLY A 90 1.35 -1.02 18.65
N LEU A 91 1.77 -1.14 17.36
CA LEU A 91 1.96 -2.43 16.72
C LEU A 91 3.27 -3.09 17.15
N THR A 92 3.19 -4.36 17.54
CA THR A 92 4.33 -5.19 17.94
C THR A 92 4.40 -6.46 17.07
N ALA A 93 5.58 -7.07 16.98
CA ALA A 93 5.79 -8.23 16.11
C ALA A 93 4.90 -9.43 16.47
N ASP A 94 4.63 -9.66 17.76
CA ASP A 94 3.75 -10.74 18.25
C ASP A 94 2.28 -10.54 17.89
N GLN A 95 1.87 -9.31 17.60
CA GLN A 95 0.54 -9.00 17.07
C GLN A 95 0.43 -9.24 15.55
N VAL A 96 1.56 -9.36 14.86
CA VAL A 96 1.61 -9.59 13.41
C VAL A 96 1.87 -11.06 13.09
N PHE A 97 2.85 -11.68 13.76
CA PHE A 97 3.20 -13.07 13.50
C PHE A 97 3.75 -13.79 14.73
N HIS A 98 3.52 -15.09 14.77
CA HIS A 98 4.18 -15.94 15.75
C HIS A 98 5.58 -16.33 15.25
N THR A 99 6.56 -16.17 16.14
CA THR A 99 7.92 -16.63 15.96
C THR A 99 8.15 -17.86 16.84
N ASP A 100 7.59 -19.00 16.47
CA ASP A 100 7.85 -20.23 17.21
C ASP A 100 9.17 -20.87 16.75
N VAL A 101 10.16 -20.88 17.65
CA VAL A 101 11.50 -21.43 17.40
C VAL A 101 11.44 -22.93 17.03
N PHE A 102 10.48 -23.68 17.56
CA PHE A 102 10.25 -25.09 17.21
C PHE A 102 9.72 -25.26 15.78
N SER A 103 8.85 -24.37 15.33
CA SER A 103 8.35 -24.35 13.96
C SER A 103 9.48 -24.11 12.97
N LEU A 104 10.42 -23.22 13.26
CA LEU A 104 11.53 -22.87 12.36
C LEU A 104 12.53 -23.99 12.16
N GLY A 105 12.93 -24.68 13.23
CA GLY A 105 13.80 -25.87 13.11
C GLY A 105 13.14 -26.93 12.23
N SER A 106 11.85 -27.16 12.40
CA SER A 106 11.08 -28.08 11.58
C SER A 106 10.85 -27.60 10.14
N ILE A 107 10.69 -26.27 9.93
CA ILE A 107 10.54 -25.66 8.60
C ILE A 107 11.86 -25.69 7.85
N GLY A 108 12.98 -25.33 8.48
CA GLY A 108 14.31 -25.40 7.87
C GLY A 108 14.67 -26.83 7.45
N LEU A 109 14.43 -27.81 8.31
CA LEU A 109 14.67 -29.24 8.00
C LEU A 109 13.75 -29.73 6.88
N ARG A 110 12.49 -29.25 6.83
CA ARG A 110 11.56 -29.58 5.73
C ARG A 110 11.98 -28.93 4.42
N TRP A 111 12.42 -27.66 4.45
CA TRP A 111 12.94 -26.98 3.26
C TRP A 111 14.16 -27.68 2.69
N VAL A 112 15.13 -28.07 3.53
CA VAL A 112 16.30 -28.86 3.10
C VAL A 112 15.85 -30.20 2.53
N ARG A 113 14.96 -30.91 3.19
CA ARG A 113 14.39 -32.17 2.71
C ARG A 113 13.66 -31.98 1.38
N ASP A 114 12.84 -30.94 1.26
CA ASP A 114 11.97 -30.70 0.11
C ASP A 114 12.77 -30.23 -1.10
N LEU A 115 13.84 -29.44 -0.90
CA LEU A 115 14.80 -29.08 -1.95
C LEU A 115 15.65 -30.28 -2.39
N THR A 116 16.00 -31.18 -1.45
CA THR A 116 16.88 -32.34 -1.74
C THR A 116 16.08 -33.53 -2.31
N PHE A 117 14.86 -33.75 -1.85
CA PHE A 117 14.04 -34.92 -2.18
C PHE A 117 12.67 -34.57 -2.81
N GLY A 118 12.36 -33.30 -3.04
CA GLY A 118 11.06 -32.85 -3.51
C GLY A 118 10.61 -33.42 -4.86
N GLY A 119 11.56 -33.87 -5.67
CA GLY A 119 11.27 -34.60 -6.90
C GLY A 119 10.80 -36.05 -6.69
N LEU A 120 11.02 -36.63 -5.51
CA LEU A 120 10.74 -38.05 -5.19
C LEU A 120 9.53 -38.25 -4.26
N VAL A 121 9.13 -37.23 -3.45
CA VAL A 121 8.19 -37.41 -2.32
C VAL A 121 6.83 -36.72 -2.55
N GLY A 122 6.52 -36.28 -3.75
CA GLY A 122 5.18 -35.73 -4.07
C GLY A 122 4.97 -34.30 -3.53
N ARG A 123 3.81 -33.70 -3.81
CA ARG A 123 3.43 -32.33 -3.50
C ARG A 123 3.72 -31.95 -2.05
N VAL A 124 4.80 -31.23 -1.84
CA VAL A 124 5.10 -30.64 -0.56
C VAL A 124 4.39 -29.29 -0.45
N THR A 125 3.48 -29.18 0.48
CA THR A 125 2.88 -27.89 0.85
C THR A 125 3.91 -27.11 1.66
N GLY A 126 4.70 -26.26 0.98
CA GLY A 126 5.62 -25.33 1.62
C GLY A 126 4.85 -24.43 2.58
N LYS A 127 5.10 -24.58 3.89
CA LYS A 127 4.59 -23.62 4.86
C LYS A 127 5.48 -22.39 4.82
N ALA A 128 4.87 -21.20 4.89
CA ALA A 128 5.59 -19.95 5.05
C ALA A 128 6.43 -19.94 6.33
N LEU A 129 7.40 -19.04 6.40
CA LEU A 129 8.33 -18.93 7.53
C LEU A 129 7.65 -18.43 8.82
N LEU A 130 6.59 -17.63 8.69
CA LEU A 130 5.91 -16.98 9.82
C LEU A 130 4.42 -17.32 9.79
N ASP A 131 3.80 -17.47 10.96
CA ASP A 131 2.36 -17.64 11.12
C ASP A 131 1.70 -16.28 11.36
N THR A 132 0.83 -15.85 10.46
CA THR A 132 0.14 -14.56 10.51
C THR A 132 -1.25 -14.61 11.14
N THR A 133 -1.56 -15.63 11.92
CA THR A 133 -2.81 -15.74 12.68
C THR A 133 -3.05 -14.53 13.61
N PRO A 134 -2.02 -13.98 14.31
CA PRO A 134 -2.19 -12.78 15.11
C PRO A 134 -2.64 -11.56 14.28
N LEU A 135 -2.02 -11.32 13.11
CA LEU A 135 -2.41 -10.23 12.22
C LEU A 135 -3.87 -10.36 11.76
N ARG A 136 -4.29 -11.57 11.39
CA ARG A 136 -5.70 -11.84 11.02
C ARG A 136 -6.65 -11.49 12.16
N THR A 137 -6.28 -11.82 13.39
CA THR A 137 -7.08 -11.52 14.59
C THR A 137 -7.12 -10.01 14.85
N LEU A 138 -5.99 -9.34 14.73
CA LEU A 138 -5.87 -7.89 14.89
C LEU A 138 -6.74 -7.14 13.87
N ILE A 139 -6.59 -7.47 12.58
CA ILE A 139 -7.40 -6.87 11.51
C ILE A 139 -8.88 -7.18 11.75
N GLY A 140 -9.23 -8.42 12.14
CA GLY A 140 -10.61 -8.82 12.41
C GLY A 140 -11.30 -8.03 13.53
N ARG A 141 -10.52 -7.50 14.48
CA ARG A 141 -11.04 -6.63 15.56
C ARG A 141 -11.22 -5.18 15.11
N GLN A 142 -10.45 -4.73 14.15
CA GLN A 142 -10.41 -3.33 13.71
C GLN A 142 -11.25 -3.09 12.45
N PHE A 143 -11.34 -4.08 11.57
CA PHE A 143 -11.99 -3.95 10.27
C PHE A 143 -13.46 -4.40 10.34
N HIS A 144 -14.35 -3.47 10.01
CA HIS A 144 -15.79 -3.69 9.94
C HIS A 144 -16.27 -3.50 8.49
N GLY A 145 -16.08 -4.54 7.64
CA GLY A 145 -16.31 -4.48 6.19
C GLY A 145 -17.68 -3.94 5.79
N GLY A 146 -18.77 -4.37 6.44
CA GLY A 146 -20.11 -3.88 6.13
C GLY A 146 -20.29 -2.36 6.22
N ARG A 147 -19.38 -1.62 6.86
CA ARG A 147 -19.40 -0.15 6.87
C ARG A 147 -18.94 0.46 5.53
N ILE A 148 -18.12 -0.25 4.73
CA ILE A 148 -17.73 0.23 3.40
C ILE A 148 -18.99 0.35 2.53
N ALA A 149 -19.84 -0.69 2.50
CA ALA A 149 -21.11 -0.64 1.77
C ALA A 149 -22.01 0.51 2.23
N ALA A 150 -22.10 0.77 3.54
CA ALA A 150 -22.86 1.89 4.08
C ALA A 150 -22.29 3.25 3.66
N ASN A 151 -20.95 3.41 3.66
CA ASN A 151 -20.26 4.61 3.21
C ASN A 151 -20.40 4.85 1.71
N VAL A 152 -20.43 3.78 0.90
CA VAL A 152 -20.74 3.86 -0.52
C VAL A 152 -22.20 4.28 -0.75
N ALA A 153 -23.14 3.67 -0.04
CA ALA A 153 -24.56 3.98 -0.17
C ALA A 153 -24.89 5.43 0.25
N SER A 154 -24.19 5.97 1.26
CA SER A 154 -24.34 7.38 1.68
C SER A 154 -23.60 8.36 0.78
N GLY A 155 -22.80 7.88 -0.19
CA GLY A 155 -21.95 8.69 -1.05
C GLY A 155 -20.74 9.29 -0.34
N ALA A 156 -20.40 8.85 0.88
CA ALA A 156 -19.16 9.23 1.57
C ALA A 156 -17.92 8.64 0.89
N LEU A 157 -18.09 7.61 0.09
CA LEU A 157 -17.05 6.89 -0.63
C LEU A 157 -17.62 6.38 -1.96
N ARG A 158 -16.79 6.34 -3.00
CA ARG A 158 -17.12 5.70 -4.29
C ARG A 158 -16.69 4.25 -4.33
N ALA A 159 -15.45 3.98 -3.90
CA ALA A 159 -14.93 2.61 -3.84
C ALA A 159 -13.72 2.46 -2.94
N VAL A 160 -13.54 1.24 -2.44
CA VAL A 160 -12.27 0.71 -1.92
C VAL A 160 -11.81 -0.40 -2.84
N ALA A 161 -10.54 -0.38 -3.24
CA ALA A 161 -9.92 -1.39 -4.09
C ALA A 161 -8.65 -1.94 -3.45
N VAL A 162 -8.55 -3.25 -3.39
CA VAL A 162 -7.44 -3.99 -2.76
C VAL A 162 -6.82 -4.93 -3.79
N ALA A 163 -5.53 -4.74 -4.07
CA ALA A 163 -4.80 -5.58 -5.01
C ALA A 163 -4.28 -6.84 -4.33
N ALA A 164 -4.39 -7.98 -4.99
CA ALA A 164 -3.77 -9.24 -4.59
C ALA A 164 -3.24 -9.99 -5.82
N THR A 165 -2.41 -11.01 -5.63
CA THR A 165 -1.87 -11.83 -6.71
C THR A 165 -2.39 -13.26 -6.58
N ASP A 166 -3.10 -13.76 -7.58
CA ASP A 166 -3.49 -15.16 -7.67
C ASP A 166 -2.25 -16.01 -7.96
N LEU A 167 -1.90 -16.89 -7.03
CA LEU A 167 -0.65 -17.65 -7.10
C LEU A 167 -0.70 -18.82 -8.09
N TYR A 168 -1.88 -19.23 -8.57
CA TYR A 168 -1.99 -20.27 -9.58
C TYR A 168 -1.87 -19.72 -11.00
N SER A 169 -2.60 -18.64 -11.29
CA SER A 169 -2.55 -18.00 -12.61
C SER A 169 -1.38 -17.04 -12.76
N GLY A 170 -0.80 -16.58 -11.65
CA GLY A 170 0.19 -15.50 -11.63
C GLY A 170 -0.39 -14.14 -12.03
N SER A 171 -1.72 -13.98 -12.05
CA SER A 171 -2.40 -12.75 -12.44
C SER A 171 -2.68 -11.86 -11.22
N GLY A 172 -2.69 -10.55 -11.44
CA GLY A 172 -3.20 -9.59 -10.47
C GLY A 172 -4.73 -9.66 -10.39
N VAL A 173 -5.25 -9.51 -9.19
CA VAL A 173 -6.68 -9.42 -8.92
C VAL A 173 -6.93 -8.16 -8.12
N LEU A 174 -7.86 -7.33 -8.58
CA LEU A 174 -8.32 -6.16 -7.85
C LEU A 174 -9.70 -6.48 -7.26
N PHE A 175 -9.76 -6.65 -5.95
CA PHE A 175 -11.01 -6.77 -5.21
C PHE A 175 -11.57 -5.36 -5.00
N VAL A 176 -12.79 -5.12 -5.46
CA VAL A 176 -13.40 -3.78 -5.42
C VAL A 176 -14.77 -3.85 -4.77
N GLU A 177 -14.93 -3.09 -3.69
CA GLU A 177 -16.22 -2.76 -3.10
C GLU A 177 -16.55 -1.30 -3.40
N GLY A 178 -17.65 -1.03 -4.09
CA GLY A 178 -17.96 0.34 -4.50
C GLY A 178 -19.29 0.47 -5.25
N ALA A 179 -19.52 1.68 -5.71
CA ALA A 179 -20.75 2.07 -6.42
C ALA A 179 -20.99 1.21 -7.66
N PRO A 180 -22.26 0.92 -8.01
CA PRO A 180 -22.59 0.03 -9.12
C PRO A 180 -22.18 0.59 -10.50
N ASP A 181 -22.08 1.89 -10.62
CA ASP A 181 -21.76 2.62 -11.85
C ASP A 181 -20.25 2.80 -12.12
N LEU A 182 -19.39 2.19 -11.30
CA LEU A 182 -17.94 2.22 -11.54
C LEU A 182 -17.59 1.61 -12.90
N PRO A 183 -16.64 2.21 -13.65
CA PRO A 183 -16.18 1.68 -14.92
C PRO A 183 -15.72 0.23 -14.82
N GLN A 184 -16.02 -0.55 -15.85
CA GLN A 184 -15.41 -1.87 -16.04
C GLN A 184 -14.22 -1.70 -16.98
N TRP A 185 -13.10 -2.31 -16.62
CA TRP A 185 -11.92 -2.29 -17.46
C TRP A 185 -11.24 -3.67 -17.48
N THR A 186 -10.53 -3.92 -18.54
CA THR A 186 -9.71 -5.14 -18.68
C THR A 186 -8.26 -4.74 -18.92
N ARG A 187 -7.35 -5.45 -18.31
CA ARG A 187 -5.91 -5.29 -18.51
C ARG A 187 -5.28 -6.68 -18.61
N ALA A 188 -4.28 -6.83 -19.46
CA ALA A 188 -3.55 -8.08 -19.58
C ALA A 188 -3.02 -8.51 -18.20
N HIS A 189 -3.27 -9.77 -17.83
CA HIS A 189 -2.89 -10.37 -16.55
C HIS A 189 -3.52 -9.72 -15.31
N TRP A 190 -4.67 -9.04 -15.45
CA TRP A 190 -5.45 -8.50 -14.35
C TRP A 190 -6.92 -8.88 -14.48
N SER A 191 -7.55 -9.13 -13.34
CA SER A 191 -9.00 -9.26 -13.22
C SER A 191 -9.53 -8.33 -12.14
N ILE A 192 -10.76 -7.80 -12.34
CA ILE A 192 -11.48 -7.05 -11.33
C ILE A 192 -12.57 -7.95 -10.78
N GLU A 193 -12.63 -8.03 -9.47
CA GLU A 193 -13.67 -8.77 -8.76
C GLU A 193 -14.44 -7.82 -7.86
N ARG A 194 -15.68 -7.54 -8.23
CA ARG A 194 -16.60 -6.79 -7.39
C ARG A 194 -17.08 -7.69 -6.26
N THR A 195 -16.79 -7.31 -5.04
CA THR A 195 -17.10 -8.10 -3.85
C THR A 195 -17.19 -7.21 -2.62
N GLU A 196 -17.90 -7.66 -1.62
CA GLU A 196 -17.79 -7.10 -0.28
C GLU A 196 -16.42 -7.44 0.30
N LEU A 197 -15.68 -6.42 0.74
CA LEU A 197 -14.36 -6.61 1.29
C LEU A 197 -14.44 -7.22 2.69
N ALA A 198 -13.66 -8.25 2.91
CA ALA A 198 -13.53 -8.96 4.17
C ALA A 198 -12.07 -9.03 4.61
N VAL A 199 -11.82 -9.39 5.86
CA VAL A 199 -10.47 -9.61 6.43
C VAL A 199 -9.62 -10.51 5.51
N GLY A 200 -10.25 -11.50 4.85
CA GLY A 200 -9.56 -12.39 3.92
C GLY A 200 -8.90 -11.66 2.74
N HIS A 201 -9.53 -10.63 2.20
CA HIS A 201 -8.99 -9.85 1.08
C HIS A 201 -7.79 -8.98 1.51
N LEU A 202 -7.89 -8.34 2.70
CA LEU A 202 -6.78 -7.56 3.27
C LEU A 202 -5.58 -8.45 3.58
N MET A 203 -5.83 -9.63 4.17
CA MET A 203 -4.79 -10.63 4.43
C MET A 203 -4.19 -11.20 3.14
N ALA A 204 -4.98 -11.41 2.09
CA ALA A 204 -4.50 -11.87 0.79
C ALA A 204 -3.55 -10.86 0.16
N SER A 205 -3.91 -9.57 0.22
CA SER A 205 -3.09 -8.46 -0.26
C SER A 205 -1.78 -8.32 0.51
N SER A 206 -1.74 -8.71 1.78
CA SER A 206 -0.61 -8.54 2.69
C SER A 206 0.21 -9.82 2.90
N ALA A 207 -0.01 -10.86 2.09
CA ALA A 207 0.68 -12.15 2.18
C ALA A 207 2.07 -12.07 1.51
N ILE A 208 3.04 -11.45 2.20
CA ILE A 208 4.42 -11.24 1.71
C ILE A 208 5.05 -12.59 1.33
N PRO A 209 5.53 -12.76 0.09
CA PRO A 209 6.10 -14.03 -0.39
C PRO A 209 7.20 -14.55 0.52
N ILE A 210 7.26 -15.87 0.70
CA ILE A 210 8.25 -16.59 1.52
C ILE A 210 8.00 -16.38 3.02
N PHE A 211 7.77 -15.14 3.47
CA PHE A 211 7.61 -14.84 4.89
C PHE A 211 6.22 -15.21 5.41
N PHE A 212 5.17 -14.82 4.70
CA PHE A 212 3.79 -15.01 5.12
C PHE A 212 3.09 -16.08 4.29
N PRO A 213 2.17 -16.86 4.90
CA PRO A 213 1.43 -17.88 4.16
C PRO A 213 0.50 -17.27 3.13
N SER A 214 0.31 -17.97 2.01
CA SER A 214 -0.74 -17.63 1.06
C SER A 214 -2.11 -17.69 1.73
N VAL A 215 -2.99 -16.78 1.32
CA VAL A 215 -4.32 -16.65 1.90
C VAL A 215 -5.36 -17.20 0.92
N ARG A 216 -6.22 -18.09 1.42
CA ARG A 216 -7.33 -18.62 0.64
C ARG A 216 -8.51 -17.64 0.67
N VAL A 217 -8.97 -17.23 -0.53
CA VAL A 217 -10.23 -16.51 -0.74
C VAL A 217 -11.05 -17.30 -1.75
N GLY A 218 -12.24 -17.73 -1.37
CA GLY A 218 -13.02 -18.66 -2.16
C GLY A 218 -12.27 -19.99 -2.40
N ASN A 219 -12.05 -20.33 -3.65
CA ASN A 219 -11.33 -21.54 -4.09
C ASN A 219 -9.90 -21.28 -4.56
N ARG A 220 -9.42 -20.02 -4.46
CA ARG A 220 -8.08 -19.61 -4.93
C ARG A 220 -7.17 -19.22 -3.77
N HIS A 221 -5.87 -19.30 -4.02
CA HIS A 221 -4.82 -18.87 -3.08
C HIS A 221 -4.12 -17.63 -3.60
N PHE A 222 -4.00 -16.64 -2.72
CA PHE A 222 -3.44 -15.34 -3.04
C PHE A 222 -2.17 -15.05 -2.26
N GLY A 223 -1.29 -14.29 -2.89
CA GLY A 223 -0.12 -13.65 -2.30
C GLY A 223 -0.22 -12.13 -2.43
N ASP A 224 0.81 -11.44 -1.92
CA ASP A 224 0.88 -9.99 -1.83
C ASP A 224 0.56 -9.30 -3.17
N GLY A 225 -0.22 -8.23 -3.08
CA GLY A 225 -0.66 -7.45 -4.23
C GLY A 225 0.49 -6.79 -4.98
N CYS A 226 1.58 -6.44 -4.29
CA CYS A 226 2.73 -5.78 -4.90
C CYS A 226 3.42 -6.64 -5.96
N ILE A 227 3.34 -7.98 -5.88
CA ILE A 227 3.98 -8.89 -6.85
C ILE A 227 3.56 -8.57 -8.30
N ARG A 228 2.30 -8.19 -8.50
CA ARG A 228 1.73 -7.91 -9.84
C ARG A 228 1.32 -6.46 -10.04
N ASN A 229 1.29 -5.65 -9.00
CA ASN A 229 0.89 -4.24 -9.09
C ASN A 229 2.07 -3.35 -9.55
N THR A 230 2.51 -3.55 -10.78
CA THR A 230 3.60 -2.79 -11.42
C THR A 230 3.20 -1.39 -11.88
N ALA A 231 1.93 -1.01 -11.74
CA ALA A 231 1.41 0.32 -12.04
C ALA A 231 0.34 0.67 -10.99
N PRO A 232 0.74 1.09 -9.78
CA PRO A 232 -0.15 1.29 -8.64
C PRO A 232 -1.20 2.37 -8.84
N LEU A 233 -0.97 3.35 -9.71
CA LEU A 233 -1.93 4.41 -10.04
C LEU A 233 -3.02 3.93 -11.01
N ALA A 234 -2.71 2.93 -11.84
CA ALA A 234 -3.63 2.49 -12.89
C ALA A 234 -5.00 2.06 -12.36
N PRO A 235 -5.15 1.31 -11.25
CA PRO A 235 -6.46 1.00 -10.68
C PRO A 235 -7.29 2.25 -10.35
N ALA A 236 -6.69 3.28 -9.74
CA ALA A 236 -7.38 4.51 -9.41
C ALA A 236 -7.82 5.27 -10.68
N ILE A 237 -6.94 5.37 -11.67
CA ILE A 237 -7.22 6.02 -12.96
C ILE A 237 -8.39 5.32 -13.67
N GLN A 238 -8.38 3.99 -13.68
CA GLN A 238 -9.40 3.16 -14.31
C GLN A 238 -10.75 3.21 -13.56
N LEU A 239 -10.73 3.41 -12.26
CA LEU A 239 -11.94 3.64 -11.46
C LEU A 239 -12.49 5.06 -11.59
N GLY A 240 -11.84 5.91 -12.40
CA GLY A 240 -12.34 7.24 -12.76
C GLY A 240 -11.65 8.40 -12.03
N ALA A 241 -10.54 8.18 -11.34
CA ALA A 241 -9.80 9.26 -10.71
C ALA A 241 -9.12 10.15 -11.74
N ASP A 242 -9.25 11.46 -11.57
CA ASP A 242 -8.49 12.49 -12.29
C ASP A 242 -7.45 13.14 -11.37
N ARG A 243 -7.59 12.96 -10.06
CA ARG A 243 -6.69 13.47 -9.03
C ARG A 243 -6.27 12.33 -8.12
N ILE A 244 -4.99 12.24 -7.84
CA ILE A 244 -4.43 11.14 -7.04
C ILE A 244 -3.51 11.69 -5.97
N ILE A 245 -3.76 11.31 -4.73
CA ILE A 245 -2.82 11.44 -3.62
C ILE A 245 -2.12 10.09 -3.49
N ALA A 246 -0.88 10.02 -3.94
CA ALA A 246 -0.08 8.79 -3.87
C ALA A 246 0.88 8.89 -2.68
N ILE A 247 0.84 7.89 -1.79
CA ILE A 247 1.72 7.82 -0.63
C ILE A 247 2.58 6.57 -0.75
N GLY A 248 3.87 6.78 -1.08
CA GLY A 248 4.89 5.72 -1.11
C GLY A 248 5.58 5.57 0.24
N VAL A 249 6.35 4.48 0.36
CA VAL A 249 7.12 4.18 1.57
C VAL A 249 8.60 3.95 1.28
N ARG A 250 9.05 4.34 0.07
CA ARG A 250 10.46 4.36 -0.30
C ARG A 250 11.00 5.79 -0.13
N GLY A 251 12.02 5.93 0.72
CA GLY A 251 12.71 7.19 0.91
C GLY A 251 13.56 7.56 -0.30
N ALA A 252 13.99 8.81 -0.37
CA ALA A 252 14.97 9.24 -1.36
C ALA A 252 16.23 8.37 -1.26
N PRO A 253 16.81 7.93 -2.39
CA PRO A 253 18.03 7.14 -2.36
C PRO A 253 19.14 7.92 -1.65
N ALA A 254 19.77 7.28 -0.67
CA ALA A 254 20.95 7.87 -0.04
C ALA A 254 22.05 8.03 -1.11
N PRO A 255 22.79 9.15 -1.13
CA PRO A 255 23.91 9.30 -2.04
C PRO A 255 24.92 8.17 -1.77
N SER A 256 25.07 7.26 -2.73
CA SER A 256 26.00 6.13 -2.58
C SER A 256 27.43 6.61 -2.70
N VAL A 257 28.08 6.87 -1.58
CA VAL A 257 29.53 7.14 -1.47
C VAL A 257 30.32 5.82 -1.44
N LEU A 258 29.90 4.81 -2.18
CA LEU A 258 30.57 3.51 -2.16
C LEU A 258 31.66 3.45 -3.22
N ASP A 259 32.90 3.34 -2.76
CA ASP A 259 34.06 3.05 -3.61
C ASP A 259 33.84 1.70 -4.34
N ALA A 260 33.48 1.79 -5.63
CA ALA A 260 33.15 0.63 -6.47
C ALA A 260 34.29 -0.39 -6.59
N ARG A 261 35.50 -0.04 -6.15
CA ARG A 261 36.73 -0.84 -6.32
C ARG A 261 36.93 -1.98 -5.30
N ARG A 262 36.05 -2.09 -4.29
CA ARG A 262 36.19 -3.08 -3.20
C ARG A 262 34.93 -3.85 -2.84
N ARG A 263 34.02 -4.07 -3.77
CA ARG A 263 32.79 -4.81 -3.49
C ARG A 263 33.04 -6.32 -3.57
N PRO A 264 32.74 -7.10 -2.51
CA PRO A 264 32.74 -8.56 -2.59
C PRO A 264 31.65 -9.04 -3.55
N THR A 265 31.78 -10.28 -4.04
CA THR A 265 30.74 -10.91 -4.86
C THR A 265 29.43 -10.95 -4.07
N PRO A 266 28.29 -10.51 -4.65
CA PRO A 266 27.01 -10.54 -3.96
C PRO A 266 26.63 -11.95 -3.52
N THR A 267 26.10 -12.08 -2.31
CA THR A 267 25.54 -13.32 -1.82
C THR A 267 24.17 -13.59 -2.48
N ILE A 268 23.75 -14.86 -2.51
CA ILE A 268 22.38 -15.24 -2.99
C ILE A 268 21.31 -14.43 -2.26
N ALA A 269 21.56 -14.15 -1.04
CA ALA A 269 20.67 -13.46 -0.16
C ALA A 269 20.58 -11.95 -0.47
N GLN A 270 21.68 -11.31 -0.84
CA GLN A 270 21.68 -9.94 -1.35
C GLN A 270 20.89 -9.86 -2.67
N VAL A 271 21.06 -10.84 -3.54
CA VAL A 271 20.27 -10.92 -4.78
C VAL A 271 18.77 -11.07 -4.47
N ALA A 272 18.41 -11.94 -3.52
CA ALA A 272 17.02 -12.12 -3.08
C ALA A 272 16.46 -10.83 -2.45
N GLY A 273 17.25 -10.11 -1.66
CA GLY A 273 16.88 -8.82 -1.08
C GLY A 273 16.55 -7.78 -2.15
N VAL A 274 17.43 -7.63 -3.16
CA VAL A 274 17.21 -6.73 -4.30
C VAL A 274 15.94 -7.11 -5.10
N LEU A 275 15.70 -8.41 -5.31
CA LEU A 275 14.49 -8.88 -6.00
C LEU A 275 13.21 -8.54 -5.20
N LEU A 276 13.23 -8.72 -3.89
CA LEU A 276 12.10 -8.37 -3.03
C LEU A 276 11.87 -6.85 -3.01
N ASP A 277 12.92 -6.06 -2.94
CA ASP A 277 12.85 -4.59 -2.98
C ASP A 277 12.24 -4.11 -4.30
N ALA A 278 12.72 -4.63 -5.42
CA ALA A 278 12.18 -4.32 -6.74
C ALA A 278 10.69 -4.69 -6.90
N VAL A 279 10.26 -5.82 -6.31
CA VAL A 279 8.86 -6.26 -6.36
C VAL A 279 7.97 -5.41 -5.46
N LEU A 280 8.45 -5.02 -4.28
CA LEU A 280 7.62 -4.40 -3.25
C LEU A 280 7.59 -2.87 -3.32
N LEU A 281 8.63 -2.20 -3.84
CA LEU A 281 8.79 -0.74 -3.73
C LEU A 281 8.92 0.03 -5.04
N ASP A 282 9.51 -0.53 -6.08
CA ASP A 282 9.91 0.26 -7.26
C ASP A 282 8.75 0.71 -8.15
N ALA A 283 7.62 0.03 -8.07
CA ALA A 283 6.51 0.25 -9.00
C ALA A 283 5.88 1.65 -8.90
N MET A 284 5.79 2.24 -7.70
CA MET A 284 5.09 3.52 -7.51
C MET A 284 5.86 4.70 -8.15
N GLU A 285 7.16 4.77 -7.94
CA GLU A 285 7.98 5.86 -8.48
C GLU A 285 8.01 5.85 -10.01
N ALA A 286 8.19 4.66 -10.60
CA ALA A 286 8.17 4.47 -12.05
C ALA A 286 6.80 4.84 -12.66
N ASP A 287 5.70 4.50 -11.98
CA ASP A 287 4.35 4.80 -12.47
C ASP A 287 4.02 6.30 -12.39
N ILE A 288 4.52 7.00 -11.37
CA ILE A 288 4.40 8.46 -11.25
C ILE A 288 5.20 9.16 -12.35
N GLU A 289 6.44 8.74 -12.61
CA GLU A 289 7.24 9.28 -13.73
C GLU A 289 6.56 9.02 -15.08
N HIS A 290 5.96 7.84 -15.25
CA HIS A 290 5.19 7.52 -16.45
C HIS A 290 3.97 8.46 -16.60
N SER A 291 3.21 8.65 -15.54
CA SER A 291 2.05 9.56 -15.53
C SER A 291 2.45 11.00 -15.86
N ALA A 292 3.58 11.49 -15.34
CA ALA A 292 4.08 12.81 -15.66
C ALA A 292 4.43 12.96 -17.15
N ARG A 293 5.02 11.92 -17.77
CA ARG A 293 5.30 11.90 -19.22
C ARG A 293 4.04 11.88 -20.06
N VAL A 294 3.03 11.10 -19.66
CA VAL A 294 1.71 11.06 -20.31
C VAL A 294 1.06 12.45 -20.24
N ASN A 295 1.02 13.07 -19.06
CA ASN A 295 0.47 14.43 -18.88
C ASN A 295 1.15 15.44 -19.80
N ALA A 296 2.49 15.42 -19.88
CA ALA A 296 3.24 16.30 -20.77
C ALA A 296 2.89 16.06 -22.26
N SER A 297 2.54 14.85 -22.64
CA SER A 297 2.11 14.50 -24.00
C SER A 297 0.69 14.97 -24.29
N VAL A 298 -0.24 14.75 -23.35
CA VAL A 298 -1.63 15.22 -23.44
C VAL A 298 -1.67 16.73 -23.59
N LEU A 299 -0.90 17.49 -22.80
CA LEU A 299 -0.83 18.95 -22.87
C LEU A 299 -0.31 19.41 -24.23
N ARG A 300 0.71 18.76 -24.81
CA ARG A 300 1.27 19.10 -26.13
C ARG A 300 0.29 18.80 -27.29
N CYS A 301 -0.55 17.78 -27.14
CA CYS A 301 -1.55 17.41 -28.15
C CYS A 301 -2.86 18.20 -28.05
N GLY A 302 -2.93 19.27 -27.22
CA GLY A 302 -4.12 20.12 -27.13
C GLY A 302 -5.22 19.61 -26.21
N GLY A 303 -4.91 18.62 -25.34
CA GLY A 303 -5.84 18.13 -24.34
C GLY A 303 -6.71 16.95 -24.80
N ARG A 304 -7.79 16.70 -24.10
CA ARG A 304 -8.73 15.57 -24.32
C ARG A 304 -9.29 15.53 -25.75
N SER A 305 -9.28 14.35 -26.38
CA SER A 305 -9.96 14.15 -27.67
C SER A 305 -11.45 13.78 -27.53
N GLY A 306 -11.95 13.60 -26.31
CA GLY A 306 -13.39 13.35 -26.05
C GLY A 306 -13.81 11.88 -26.03
N HIS A 307 -12.90 10.94 -26.32
CA HIS A 307 -13.21 9.51 -26.22
C HIS A 307 -12.90 8.96 -24.80
N PRO A 308 -13.72 8.06 -24.22
CA PRO A 308 -13.48 7.51 -22.88
C PRO A 308 -12.14 6.79 -22.70
N ASP A 309 -11.59 6.23 -23.79
CA ASP A 309 -10.33 5.50 -23.79
C ASP A 309 -9.11 6.39 -24.07
N ASP A 310 -9.29 7.70 -24.25
CA ASP A 310 -8.21 8.62 -24.53
C ASP A 310 -7.39 8.94 -23.27
N PHE A 311 -6.11 9.23 -23.49
CA PHE A 311 -5.27 9.75 -22.45
C PHE A 311 -5.81 11.08 -21.93
N ARG A 312 -5.87 11.21 -20.60
CA ARG A 312 -6.28 12.43 -19.92
C ARG A 312 -5.20 12.86 -18.91
N GLU A 313 -5.18 14.14 -18.61
CA GLU A 313 -4.31 14.68 -17.55
C GLU A 313 -4.76 14.14 -16.19
N ILE A 314 -3.83 13.59 -15.40
CA ILE A 314 -4.05 13.14 -14.04
C ILE A 314 -3.19 14.00 -13.11
N ASP A 315 -3.83 14.74 -12.21
CA ASP A 315 -3.13 15.55 -11.20
C ASP A 315 -2.65 14.63 -10.05
N VAL A 316 -1.34 14.50 -9.86
CA VAL A 316 -0.76 13.59 -8.86
C VAL A 316 0.00 14.37 -7.81
N LEU A 317 -0.43 14.25 -6.56
CA LEU A 317 0.34 14.64 -5.39
C LEU A 317 1.15 13.43 -4.90
N TRP A 318 2.47 13.52 -5.02
CA TRP A 318 3.38 12.46 -4.60
C TRP A 318 4.00 12.73 -3.24
N LEU A 319 3.68 11.91 -2.25
CA LEU A 319 4.20 11.98 -0.88
C LEU A 319 5.07 10.75 -0.60
N ARG A 320 6.30 10.98 -0.17
CA ARG A 320 7.28 9.93 0.14
C ARG A 320 8.19 10.35 1.29
N PRO A 321 8.83 9.39 1.99
CA PRO A 321 9.74 9.71 3.07
C PRO A 321 10.91 10.60 2.60
N SER A 322 11.16 11.66 3.33
CA SER A 322 12.30 12.57 3.08
C SER A 322 13.66 11.93 3.40
N THR A 323 13.66 10.83 4.18
CA THR A 323 14.88 10.10 4.60
C THR A 323 14.77 8.61 4.28
N SER A 324 15.93 7.92 4.23
CA SER A 324 15.95 6.46 4.05
C SER A 324 15.36 5.75 5.28
N ILE A 325 14.27 4.99 5.07
CA ILE A 325 13.65 4.18 6.13
C ILE A 325 14.58 3.04 6.57
N GLY A 326 15.37 2.47 5.64
CA GLY A 326 16.36 1.46 5.96
C GLY A 326 17.44 1.97 6.94
N ALA A 327 17.84 3.24 6.80
CA ALA A 327 18.75 3.87 7.75
C ALA A 327 18.13 3.98 9.16
N LEU A 328 16.86 4.39 9.24
CA LEU A 328 16.12 4.45 10.51
C LEU A 328 15.95 3.07 11.16
N ALA A 329 15.81 2.01 10.35
CA ALA A 329 15.72 0.64 10.83
C ALA A 329 17.07 0.12 11.36
N GLY A 330 18.19 0.59 10.80
CA GLY A 330 19.54 0.14 11.17
C GLY A 330 19.84 0.25 12.66
N ASP A 331 19.37 1.31 13.30
CA ASP A 331 19.55 1.55 14.73
C ASP A 331 18.65 0.66 15.63
N LEU A 332 17.64 0.00 15.03
CA LEU A 332 16.62 -0.77 15.74
C LEU A 332 16.58 -2.26 15.33
N VAL A 333 17.57 -2.73 14.59
CA VAL A 333 17.67 -4.15 14.15
C VAL A 333 17.62 -5.12 15.33
N ASP A 334 18.09 -4.72 16.50
CA ASP A 334 18.05 -5.54 17.72
C ASP A 334 16.63 -5.75 18.28
N HIS A 335 15.66 -4.92 17.89
CA HIS A 335 14.23 -5.07 18.24
C HIS A 335 13.52 -6.12 17.38
N ILE A 336 14.14 -6.54 16.28
CA ILE A 336 13.59 -7.61 15.45
C ILE A 336 13.64 -8.94 16.23
N PRO A 337 12.54 -9.75 16.23
CA PRO A 337 12.56 -11.07 16.84
C PRO A 337 13.76 -11.89 16.39
N MET A 338 14.40 -12.59 17.33
CA MET A 338 15.67 -13.32 17.12
C MET A 338 15.65 -14.19 15.86
N VAL A 339 14.51 -14.78 15.57
CA VAL A 339 14.30 -15.66 14.44
C VAL A 339 14.37 -14.92 13.11
N VAL A 340 13.68 -13.79 12.98
CA VAL A 340 13.72 -12.96 11.78
C VAL A 340 15.12 -12.38 11.61
N ARG A 341 15.73 -11.96 12.70
CA ARG A 341 17.13 -11.49 12.72
C ARG A 341 18.12 -12.58 12.28
N TYR A 342 17.92 -13.83 12.71
CA TYR A 342 18.74 -14.95 12.25
C TYR A 342 18.62 -15.19 10.75
N LEU A 343 17.39 -15.14 10.22
CA LEU A 343 17.14 -15.23 8.76
C LEU A 343 17.81 -14.08 8.01
N LEU A 344 17.70 -12.86 8.53
CA LEU A 344 18.30 -11.67 7.94
C LEU A 344 19.84 -11.68 8.03
N ARG A 345 20.44 -12.17 9.13
CA ARG A 345 21.92 -12.31 9.26
C ARG A 345 22.53 -13.20 8.18
N GLY A 346 21.81 -14.21 7.71
CA GLY A 346 22.21 -15.00 6.54
C GLY A 346 22.34 -14.19 5.25
N LEU A 347 21.75 -12.97 5.22
CA LEU A 347 21.72 -12.07 4.08
C LEU A 347 22.90 -11.06 4.05
N GLY A 348 23.63 -10.89 5.15
CA GLY A 348 24.73 -9.93 5.29
C GLY A 348 24.34 -8.70 6.14
N ASP A 349 25.30 -7.81 6.37
CA ASP A 349 25.12 -6.58 7.19
C ASP A 349 25.07 -5.31 6.35
N ASP A 350 24.66 -5.40 5.10
CA ASP A 350 24.65 -4.29 4.17
C ASP A 350 23.31 -3.49 4.17
N GLU A 351 23.28 -2.43 3.40
CA GLU A 351 22.12 -1.54 3.25
C GLU A 351 20.88 -2.32 2.77
N ALA A 352 21.05 -3.29 1.87
CA ALA A 352 19.94 -4.11 1.36
C ALA A 352 19.30 -4.95 2.46
N THR A 353 20.10 -5.46 3.41
CA THR A 353 19.59 -6.20 4.57
C THR A 353 18.80 -5.31 5.52
N ARG A 354 19.25 -4.07 5.75
CA ARG A 354 18.53 -3.08 6.56
C ARG A 354 17.24 -2.63 5.90
N GLU A 355 17.26 -2.44 4.58
CA GLU A 355 16.05 -2.18 3.80
C GLU A 355 15.04 -3.33 4.00
N LEU A 356 15.45 -4.58 3.78
CA LEU A 356 14.58 -5.75 3.97
C LEU A 356 14.10 -5.89 5.41
N ALA A 357 14.98 -5.65 6.39
CA ALA A 357 14.66 -5.70 7.81
C ALA A 357 13.50 -4.74 8.16
N SER A 358 13.49 -3.55 7.60
CA SER A 358 12.48 -2.53 7.86
C SER A 358 11.04 -2.93 7.45
N TYR A 359 10.87 -3.91 6.55
CA TYR A 359 9.54 -4.45 6.21
C TYR A 359 8.94 -5.29 7.33
N LEU A 360 9.81 -5.96 8.12
CA LEU A 360 9.40 -6.90 9.16
C LEU A 360 9.63 -6.35 10.57
N LEU A 361 10.12 -5.11 10.70
CA LEU A 361 10.36 -4.43 11.96
C LEU A 361 9.06 -3.85 12.52
N PHE A 362 8.15 -4.72 12.94
CA PHE A 362 6.94 -4.33 13.64
C PHE A 362 7.28 -4.08 15.12
N ASP A 363 7.69 -2.86 15.40
CA ASP A 363 8.12 -2.38 16.72
C ASP A 363 7.54 -1.00 16.99
N THR A 364 7.06 -0.76 18.19
CA THR A 364 6.39 0.50 18.56
C THR A 364 7.27 1.72 18.39
N THR A 365 8.58 1.60 18.66
CA THR A 365 9.55 2.69 18.51
C THR A 365 9.77 3.00 17.03
N PHE A 366 9.94 1.95 16.21
CA PHE A 366 10.12 2.12 14.76
C PHE A 366 8.89 2.67 14.08
N CYS A 367 7.73 2.05 14.32
CA CYS A 367 6.46 2.52 13.75
C CYS A 367 6.12 3.95 14.23
N GLY A 368 6.37 4.27 15.50
CA GLY A 368 6.21 5.63 16.03
C GLY A 368 7.08 6.66 15.31
N LYS A 369 8.38 6.35 15.10
CA LYS A 369 9.28 7.22 14.30
C LYS A 369 8.80 7.41 12.86
N LEU A 370 8.22 6.37 12.25
CA LEU A 370 7.68 6.48 10.89
C LEU A 370 6.40 7.33 10.84
N VAL A 371 5.53 7.24 11.83
CA VAL A 371 4.36 8.14 11.97
C VAL A 371 4.83 9.58 12.11
N GLU A 372 5.79 9.85 12.99
CA GLU A 372 6.36 11.20 13.17
C GLU A 372 7.02 11.73 11.89
N LEU A 373 7.77 10.89 11.18
CA LEU A 373 8.38 11.25 9.90
C LEU A 373 7.31 11.64 8.87
N GLY A 374 6.27 10.81 8.69
CA GLY A 374 5.21 11.09 7.74
C GLY A 374 4.49 12.40 8.04
N ARG A 375 4.20 12.65 9.32
CA ARG A 375 3.62 13.91 9.79
C ARG A 375 4.55 15.09 9.50
N ALA A 376 5.84 15.00 9.82
CA ALA A 376 6.83 16.04 9.58
C ALA A 376 6.99 16.36 8.08
N ASP A 377 6.99 15.34 7.21
CA ASP A 377 7.09 15.51 5.76
C ASP A 377 5.89 16.30 5.19
N VAL A 378 4.69 16.09 5.74
CA VAL A 378 3.51 16.89 5.36
C VAL A 378 3.69 18.35 5.74
N TYR A 379 4.18 18.64 6.95
CA TYR A 379 4.44 20.02 7.35
C TYR A 379 5.53 20.67 6.50
N ALA A 380 6.58 19.94 6.16
CA ALA A 380 7.65 20.43 5.29
C ALA A 380 7.14 20.72 3.85
N GLY A 381 6.25 19.89 3.33
CA GLY A 381 5.64 20.03 1.97
C GLY A 381 4.36 20.86 1.94
N ARG A 382 3.95 21.48 3.05
CA ARG A 382 2.62 22.09 3.25
C ARG A 382 2.17 22.97 2.07
N THR A 383 3.02 23.86 1.59
CA THR A 383 2.66 24.80 0.50
C THR A 383 2.27 24.08 -0.80
N GLU A 384 2.97 23.01 -1.14
CA GLU A 384 2.68 22.21 -2.35
C GLU A 384 1.39 21.42 -2.14
N ILE A 385 1.22 20.83 -0.96
CA ILE A 385 0.04 20.05 -0.58
C ILE A 385 -1.21 20.94 -0.61
N GLU A 386 -1.20 22.09 0.06
CA GLU A 386 -2.32 23.04 0.04
C GLU A 386 -2.65 23.50 -1.39
N ARG A 387 -1.64 23.74 -2.21
CA ARG A 387 -1.84 24.10 -3.63
C ARG A 387 -2.54 22.98 -4.40
N PHE A 388 -2.22 21.71 -4.14
CA PHE A 388 -2.92 20.58 -4.75
C PHE A 388 -4.39 20.57 -4.34
N PHE A 389 -4.71 20.72 -3.06
CA PHE A 389 -6.10 20.71 -2.57
C PHE A 389 -6.91 21.93 -3.02
N LEU A 390 -6.27 23.10 -3.17
CA LEU A 390 -6.92 24.34 -3.64
C LEU A 390 -7.18 24.35 -5.17
N ARG A 391 -6.49 23.50 -5.94
CA ARG A 391 -6.80 23.36 -7.36
C ARG A 391 -8.15 22.69 -7.52
N THR A 392 -9.17 23.48 -7.87
CA THR A 392 -10.43 22.91 -8.38
C THR A 392 -10.16 22.16 -9.67
N ALA A 393 -10.76 20.99 -9.86
CA ALA A 393 -10.67 20.31 -11.14
C ALA A 393 -11.12 21.29 -12.24
N ARG A 394 -10.36 21.37 -13.33
CA ARG A 394 -10.79 22.15 -14.49
C ARG A 394 -12.17 21.63 -14.91
N PRO A 395 -13.14 22.52 -15.15
CA PRO A 395 -14.42 22.10 -15.69
C PRO A 395 -14.17 21.30 -16.97
N ALA A 396 -14.88 20.20 -17.13
CA ALA A 396 -14.86 19.44 -18.37
C ALA A 396 -15.33 20.37 -19.48
N SER A 397 -14.40 20.80 -20.34
CA SER A 397 -14.69 21.59 -21.54
C SER A 397 -15.26 20.71 -22.64
#